data_fe935490aabe928dea31d192f160b043
#
_entry.id   fe935490aabe928dea31d192f160b043
#
_cell.length_a   1.000
_cell.length_b   1.000
_cell.length_c   1.000
_cell.angle_alpha   90.00
_cell.angle_beta   90.00
_cell.angle_gamma   90.00
#
_symmetry.space_group_name_H-M   'P 1'
#
loop_
_entity.id
_entity.type
_entity.pdbx_description
1 polymer ?
#
loop_
_entity_poly.entity_id
_entity_poly.type
_entity_poly.pdbx_seq_one_letter_code
_entity_poly.pdbx_strand_id
1 'polypeptide(L)'
;MDTATLALIGLVIIVAGLLSGVVERTRFPQVALFLLLGLIIGVYGFGLVDFPIDSRILESIATLGLVLVLFTDAVGIDIAEVKRHRSLVRLVLGPGTLVTAALIAVAAWGLLGLAPGPAAILGAALASTDPVMMRGLLRSGNVPAAARQVLALESGLNDLVLLPIVLGAMALLKGGEGGNWGRAALNLFVVGPGAGIAVGFVGVALLDRARRLVGVRRDYESLYALGLAFTAYAIAEAAHGSGFLASFAAGLTIAASDAELCDCFLDVGQAAAEMFLLFTFVAFGSSLIWTGLSGITWMGLAFAVLALVLRSAVLAVALPRKGLDPRSRRLIIWFGPRGLSTLLLVLLPVFAGVAGADKLFAPAALVVLLSVVGHGGALMLGRRPGSGGGRALPLVPEAAPPAEPSPVERRDRMTLAELKELQTRGEQVVLLDVRKDRAWNETEEKAKGAIRLHPDGAARRGAELALPRSAWLVAYCA
;
A
#
# COMPACT_ATOMS: atom_id res chain seq x y z
N MET A 1 -10.67 -16.32 22.71
CA MET A 1 -9.42 -16.60 21.93
C MET A 1 -8.74 -17.77 22.60
N ASP A 2 -8.37 -18.76 21.83
CA ASP A 2 -7.62 -19.91 22.32
C ASP A 2 -6.16 -19.49 22.60
N THR A 3 -5.52 -20.12 23.60
CA THR A 3 -4.10 -19.87 23.95
C THR A 3 -3.17 -20.12 22.77
N ALA A 4 -3.49 -21.07 21.90
CA ALA A 4 -2.76 -21.35 20.67
C ALA A 4 -2.77 -20.15 19.69
N THR A 5 -3.92 -19.49 19.53
CA THR A 5 -4.04 -18.29 18.68
C THR A 5 -3.18 -17.14 19.22
N LEU A 6 -3.17 -16.90 20.54
CA LEU A 6 -2.31 -15.89 21.16
C LEU A 6 -0.82 -16.19 21.00
N ALA A 7 -0.44 -17.47 21.19
CA ALA A 7 0.94 -17.91 20.99
C ALA A 7 1.38 -17.73 19.52
N LEU A 8 0.51 -18.04 18.57
CA LEU A 8 0.77 -17.82 17.14
C LEU A 8 0.97 -16.33 16.84
N ILE A 9 0.09 -15.49 17.37
CA ILE A 9 0.21 -14.02 17.22
C ILE A 9 1.58 -13.56 17.74
N GLY A 10 1.94 -13.94 18.96
CA GLY A 10 3.23 -13.59 19.53
C GLY A 10 4.41 -14.10 18.71
N LEU A 11 4.36 -15.36 18.25
CA LEU A 11 5.40 -15.96 17.42
C LEU A 11 5.58 -15.20 16.09
N VAL A 12 4.49 -14.87 15.40
CA VAL A 12 4.55 -14.14 14.12
C VAL A 12 5.19 -12.76 14.30
N ILE A 13 4.79 -12.03 15.36
CA ILE A 13 5.36 -10.70 15.66
C ILE A 13 6.86 -10.82 15.98
N ILE A 14 7.25 -11.79 16.80
CA ILE A 14 8.66 -12.02 17.16
C ILE A 14 9.48 -12.36 15.91
N VAL A 15 8.99 -13.28 15.08
CA VAL A 15 9.66 -13.69 13.84
C VAL A 15 9.76 -12.53 12.87
N ALA A 16 8.69 -11.73 12.72
CA ALA A 16 8.70 -10.52 11.89
C ALA A 16 9.80 -9.55 12.34
N GLY A 17 9.85 -9.26 13.64
CA GLY A 17 10.86 -8.36 14.21
C GLY A 17 12.29 -8.86 14.01
N LEU A 18 12.54 -10.14 14.35
CA LEU A 18 13.88 -10.74 14.26
C LEU A 18 14.38 -10.87 12.82
N LEU A 19 13.48 -11.18 11.88
CA LEU A 19 13.85 -11.42 10.49
C LEU A 19 13.77 -10.14 9.62
N SER A 20 13.25 -9.03 10.12
CA SER A 20 13.18 -7.77 9.38
C SER A 20 14.53 -7.35 8.79
N GLY A 21 15.59 -7.38 9.58
CA GLY A 21 16.95 -7.06 9.11
C GLY A 21 17.51 -8.07 8.10
N VAL A 22 17.13 -9.34 8.18
CA VAL A 22 17.52 -10.36 7.18
C VAL A 22 16.83 -10.11 5.86
N VAL A 23 15.51 -9.84 5.88
CA VAL A 23 14.71 -9.51 4.71
C VAL A 23 15.29 -8.29 3.98
N GLU A 24 15.64 -7.24 4.72
CA GLU A 24 16.23 -6.03 4.14
C GLU A 24 17.59 -6.28 3.50
N ARG A 25 18.47 -7.06 4.16
CA ARG A 25 19.82 -7.35 3.66
C ARG A 25 19.84 -8.33 2.50
N THR A 26 19.01 -9.36 2.54
CA THR A 26 19.01 -10.44 1.54
C THR A 26 18.12 -10.16 0.36
N ARG A 27 17.18 -9.20 0.47
CA ARG A 27 16.08 -8.95 -0.48
C ARG A 27 15.20 -10.19 -0.68
N PHE A 28 15.23 -11.11 0.26
CA PHE A 28 14.33 -12.25 0.23
C PHE A 28 12.88 -11.74 0.35
N PRO A 29 11.94 -12.22 -0.49
CA PRO A 29 10.56 -11.75 -0.41
C PRO A 29 9.96 -12.06 0.97
N GLN A 30 9.57 -11.02 1.69
CA GLN A 30 8.96 -11.14 3.03
C GLN A 30 7.78 -12.12 2.99
N VAL A 31 6.96 -12.05 1.96
CA VAL A 31 5.85 -12.96 1.71
C VAL A 31 6.27 -14.43 1.72
N ALA A 32 7.35 -14.77 1.00
CA ALA A 32 7.83 -16.15 0.95
C ALA A 32 8.29 -16.66 2.32
N LEU A 33 8.88 -15.80 3.13
CA LEU A 33 9.32 -16.14 4.47
C LEU A 33 8.14 -16.48 5.40
N PHE A 34 7.06 -15.69 5.35
CA PHE A 34 5.89 -15.94 6.18
C PHE A 34 5.04 -17.12 5.68
N LEU A 35 5.01 -17.36 4.37
CA LEU A 35 4.44 -18.60 3.82
C LEU A 35 5.23 -19.83 4.28
N LEU A 36 6.56 -19.77 4.29
CA LEU A 36 7.40 -20.85 4.81
C LEU A 36 7.25 -21.02 6.33
N LEU A 37 7.13 -19.95 7.10
CA LEU A 37 6.81 -20.04 8.51
C LEU A 37 5.47 -20.75 8.73
N GLY A 38 4.43 -20.38 7.97
CA GLY A 38 3.15 -21.05 7.97
C GLY A 38 3.28 -22.54 7.63
N LEU A 39 4.05 -22.90 6.60
CA LEU A 39 4.33 -24.28 6.23
C LEU A 39 4.95 -25.08 7.38
N ILE A 40 5.93 -24.50 8.08
CA ILE A 40 6.64 -25.16 9.18
C ILE A 40 5.70 -25.42 10.38
N ILE A 41 4.89 -24.43 10.75
CA ILE A 41 4.00 -24.57 11.92
C ILE A 41 2.64 -25.21 11.57
N GLY A 42 2.30 -25.25 10.28
CA GLY A 42 1.04 -25.75 9.76
C GLY A 42 0.98 -27.28 9.63
N VAL A 43 -0.05 -27.73 8.95
CA VAL A 43 -0.39 -29.17 8.76
C VAL A 43 0.74 -29.96 8.10
N TYR A 44 1.49 -29.34 7.21
CA TYR A 44 2.60 -29.97 6.47
C TYR A 44 3.93 -30.00 7.24
N GLY A 45 4.03 -29.28 8.37
CA GLY A 45 5.20 -29.25 9.24
C GLY A 45 4.91 -29.83 10.63
N PHE A 46 4.90 -28.99 11.66
CA PHE A 46 4.68 -29.45 13.06
C PHE A 46 3.21 -29.71 13.41
N GLY A 47 2.25 -29.38 12.56
CA GLY A 47 0.82 -29.58 12.80
C GLY A 47 0.25 -28.77 13.96
N LEU A 48 0.90 -27.65 14.33
CA LEU A 48 0.49 -26.82 15.46
C LEU A 48 -0.73 -25.96 15.14
N VAL A 49 -0.93 -25.64 13.87
CA VAL A 49 -1.97 -24.70 13.39
C VAL A 49 -2.58 -25.21 12.10
N ASP A 50 -3.92 -25.19 12.02
CA ASP A 50 -4.68 -25.40 10.81
C ASP A 50 -5.78 -24.34 10.71
N PHE A 51 -5.80 -23.61 9.58
CA PHE A 51 -6.83 -22.61 9.30
C PHE A 51 -7.66 -23.08 8.09
N PRO A 52 -8.84 -23.67 8.30
CA PRO A 52 -9.75 -23.93 7.20
C PRO A 52 -10.17 -22.61 6.52
N ILE A 53 -10.51 -22.71 5.23
CA ILE A 53 -10.83 -21.54 4.39
C ILE A 53 -12.05 -20.75 4.89
N ASP A 54 -12.94 -21.39 5.62
CA ASP A 54 -14.16 -20.84 6.25
C ASP A 54 -13.97 -20.48 7.73
N SER A 55 -12.72 -20.45 8.20
CA SER A 55 -12.40 -20.10 9.60
C SER A 55 -12.80 -18.65 9.89
N ARG A 56 -13.60 -18.44 10.95
CA ARG A 56 -13.94 -17.11 11.45
C ARG A 56 -12.73 -16.27 11.87
N ILE A 57 -11.67 -16.93 12.32
CA ILE A 57 -10.42 -16.25 12.69
C ILE A 57 -9.75 -15.72 11.44
N LEU A 58 -9.65 -16.54 10.39
CA LEU A 58 -9.12 -16.13 9.10
C LEU A 58 -9.95 -14.99 8.50
N GLU A 59 -11.29 -15.11 8.52
CA GLU A 59 -12.20 -14.06 8.06
C GLU A 59 -11.95 -12.73 8.80
N SER A 60 -11.87 -12.76 10.13
CA SER A 60 -11.65 -11.56 10.94
C SER A 60 -10.30 -10.91 10.63
N ILE A 61 -9.22 -11.70 10.61
CA ILE A 61 -7.87 -11.19 10.32
C ILE A 61 -7.80 -10.64 8.89
N ALA A 62 -8.35 -11.35 7.94
CA ALA A 62 -8.38 -10.96 6.54
C ALA A 62 -9.19 -9.66 6.34
N THR A 63 -10.35 -9.54 6.98
CA THR A 63 -11.20 -8.35 6.93
C THR A 63 -10.49 -7.14 7.54
N LEU A 64 -9.94 -7.28 8.77
CA LEU A 64 -9.18 -6.20 9.41
C LEU A 64 -7.96 -5.79 8.58
N GLY A 65 -7.24 -6.76 8.04
CA GLY A 65 -6.09 -6.52 7.18
C GLY A 65 -6.49 -5.76 5.91
N LEU A 66 -7.54 -6.18 5.22
CA LEU A 66 -7.99 -5.55 3.98
C LEU A 66 -8.53 -4.13 4.24
N VAL A 67 -9.31 -3.93 5.32
CA VAL A 67 -9.79 -2.59 5.74
C VAL A 67 -8.61 -1.64 5.94
N LEU A 68 -7.59 -2.09 6.67
CA LEU A 68 -6.40 -1.28 6.95
C LEU A 68 -5.57 -1.00 5.71
N VAL A 69 -5.39 -2.00 4.85
CA VAL A 69 -4.66 -1.81 3.58
C VAL A 69 -5.36 -0.78 2.72
N LEU A 70 -6.66 -0.95 2.47
CA LEU A 70 -7.43 -0.04 1.64
C LEU A 70 -7.43 1.40 2.20
N PHE A 71 -7.58 1.53 3.51
CA PHE A 71 -7.55 2.84 4.17
C PHE A 71 -6.15 3.47 4.10
N THR A 72 -5.10 2.71 4.40
CA THR A 72 -3.70 3.18 4.36
C THR A 72 -3.27 3.57 2.95
N ASP A 73 -3.65 2.76 1.96
CA ASP A 73 -3.37 3.06 0.56
C ASP A 73 -4.08 4.36 0.14
N ALA A 74 -5.35 4.54 0.55
CA ALA A 74 -6.10 5.76 0.26
C ALA A 74 -5.51 7.01 0.93
N VAL A 75 -5.10 6.91 2.20
CA VAL A 75 -4.42 8.00 2.93
C VAL A 75 -3.07 8.35 2.29
N GLY A 76 -2.36 7.35 1.76
CA GLY A 76 -1.07 7.52 1.10
C GLY A 76 -1.13 8.10 -0.32
N ILE A 77 -2.33 8.33 -0.89
CA ILE A 77 -2.48 8.89 -2.24
C ILE A 77 -2.17 10.38 -2.26
N ASP A 78 -1.09 10.75 -2.94
CA ASP A 78 -0.86 12.15 -3.30
C ASP A 78 -1.74 12.56 -4.50
N ILE A 79 -2.84 13.26 -4.19
CA ILE A 79 -3.82 13.73 -5.18
C ILE A 79 -3.18 14.68 -6.21
N ALA A 80 -2.17 15.47 -5.82
CA ALA A 80 -1.47 16.38 -6.71
C ALA A 80 -0.63 15.59 -7.73
N GLU A 81 0.02 14.51 -7.28
CA GLU A 81 0.81 13.63 -8.13
C GLU A 81 -0.06 12.82 -9.10
N VAL A 82 -1.20 12.32 -8.64
CA VAL A 82 -2.21 11.68 -9.52
C VAL A 82 -2.67 12.64 -10.62
N LYS A 83 -2.94 13.91 -10.29
CA LYS A 83 -3.32 14.94 -11.28
C LYS A 83 -2.19 15.24 -12.25
N ARG A 84 -0.93 15.27 -11.80
CA ARG A 84 0.26 15.49 -12.63
C ARG A 84 0.45 14.37 -13.66
N HIS A 85 0.26 13.11 -13.24
CA HIS A 85 0.47 11.92 -14.06
C HIS A 85 -0.83 11.28 -14.57
N ARG A 86 -1.93 12.06 -14.62
CA ARG A 86 -3.28 11.58 -14.98
C ARG A 86 -3.38 10.73 -16.25
N SER A 87 -2.53 11.00 -17.23
CA SER A 87 -2.50 10.24 -18.48
C SER A 87 -1.97 8.83 -18.28
N LEU A 88 -0.85 8.68 -17.56
CA LEU A 88 -0.27 7.37 -17.22
C LEU A 88 -1.15 6.60 -16.25
N VAL A 89 -1.69 7.27 -15.24
CA VAL A 89 -2.61 6.65 -14.26
C VAL A 89 -3.85 6.10 -14.98
N ARG A 90 -4.50 6.88 -15.85
CA ARG A 90 -5.65 6.40 -16.62
C ARG A 90 -5.31 5.24 -17.54
N LEU A 91 -4.11 5.21 -18.10
CA LEU A 91 -3.67 4.14 -18.98
C LEU A 91 -3.35 2.85 -18.21
N VAL A 92 -2.74 2.97 -17.03
CA VAL A 92 -2.39 1.81 -16.20
C VAL A 92 -3.62 1.24 -15.52
N LEU A 93 -4.47 2.09 -14.90
CA LEU A 93 -5.70 1.63 -14.23
C LEU A 93 -6.82 1.28 -15.20
N GLY A 94 -6.98 1.99 -16.31
CA GLY A 94 -7.98 1.68 -17.31
C GLY A 94 -7.58 0.41 -18.10
N PRO A 95 -6.92 0.55 -19.26
CA PRO A 95 -6.53 -0.61 -20.06
C PRO A 95 -5.64 -1.59 -19.28
N GLY A 96 -4.64 -1.09 -18.53
CA GLY A 96 -3.69 -1.93 -17.80
C GLY A 96 -4.36 -2.86 -16.81
N THR A 97 -5.30 -2.38 -16.02
CA THR A 97 -5.98 -3.17 -14.98
C THR A 97 -7.26 -3.80 -15.50
N LEU A 98 -8.17 -3.03 -16.12
CA LEU A 98 -9.49 -3.54 -16.54
C LEU A 98 -9.39 -4.54 -17.69
N VAL A 99 -8.58 -4.25 -18.72
CA VAL A 99 -8.41 -5.21 -19.85
C VAL A 99 -7.70 -6.46 -19.35
N THR A 100 -6.73 -6.31 -18.45
CA THR A 100 -6.07 -7.48 -17.83
C THR A 100 -7.07 -8.33 -17.07
N ALA A 101 -7.92 -7.71 -16.22
CA ALA A 101 -8.95 -8.42 -15.48
C ALA A 101 -9.92 -9.17 -16.41
N ALA A 102 -10.39 -8.51 -17.48
CA ALA A 102 -11.27 -9.11 -18.47
C ALA A 102 -10.60 -10.29 -19.20
N LEU A 103 -9.34 -10.14 -19.63
CA LEU A 103 -8.62 -11.23 -20.31
C LEU A 103 -8.35 -12.42 -19.39
N ILE A 104 -8.02 -12.17 -18.11
CA ILE A 104 -7.87 -13.26 -17.13
C ILE A 104 -9.22 -13.93 -16.88
N ALA A 105 -10.33 -13.18 -16.80
CA ALA A 105 -11.67 -13.75 -16.67
C ALA A 105 -12.05 -14.64 -17.86
N VAL A 106 -11.76 -14.18 -19.08
CA VAL A 106 -11.96 -14.99 -20.30
C VAL A 106 -11.09 -16.26 -20.27
N ALA A 107 -9.84 -16.15 -19.85
CA ALA A 107 -8.96 -17.31 -19.68
C ALA A 107 -9.48 -18.28 -18.61
N ALA A 108 -9.99 -17.77 -17.48
CA ALA A 108 -10.60 -18.58 -16.43
C ALA A 108 -11.87 -19.31 -16.92
N TRP A 109 -12.72 -18.62 -17.68
CA TRP A 109 -13.88 -19.24 -18.33
C TRP A 109 -13.49 -20.33 -19.32
N GLY A 110 -12.52 -20.03 -20.23
CA GLY A 110 -12.13 -20.97 -21.29
C GLY A 110 -11.27 -22.15 -20.83
N LEU A 111 -10.28 -21.92 -19.94
CA LEU A 111 -9.32 -22.94 -19.51
C LEU A 111 -9.78 -23.70 -18.25
N LEU A 112 -10.44 -23.02 -17.31
CA LEU A 112 -10.89 -23.63 -16.06
C LEU A 112 -12.36 -24.04 -16.10
N GLY A 113 -13.12 -23.68 -17.14
CA GLY A 113 -14.54 -23.99 -17.27
C GLY A 113 -15.41 -23.26 -16.24
N LEU A 114 -14.95 -22.15 -15.67
CA LEU A 114 -15.71 -21.40 -14.69
C LEU A 114 -16.89 -20.66 -15.33
N ALA A 115 -18.01 -20.56 -14.62
CA ALA A 115 -19.12 -19.71 -15.05
C ALA A 115 -18.69 -18.21 -15.08
N PRO A 116 -19.37 -17.35 -15.86
CA PRO A 116 -18.94 -15.95 -16.06
C PRO A 116 -18.76 -15.14 -14.77
N GLY A 117 -19.63 -15.32 -13.77
CA GLY A 117 -19.53 -14.61 -12.48
C GLY A 117 -18.28 -14.99 -11.68
N PRO A 118 -18.05 -16.27 -11.35
CA PRO A 118 -16.81 -16.74 -10.75
C PRO A 118 -15.56 -16.40 -11.56
N ALA A 119 -15.62 -16.49 -12.90
CA ALA A 119 -14.52 -16.10 -13.78
C ALA A 119 -14.20 -14.59 -13.67
N ALA A 120 -15.21 -13.73 -13.58
CA ALA A 120 -15.04 -12.29 -13.39
C ALA A 120 -14.40 -11.97 -12.02
N ILE A 121 -14.82 -12.65 -10.95
CA ILE A 121 -14.20 -12.53 -9.63
C ILE A 121 -12.72 -12.91 -9.68
N LEU A 122 -12.41 -14.07 -10.25
CA LEU A 122 -11.02 -14.55 -10.35
C LEU A 122 -10.18 -13.62 -11.24
N GLY A 123 -10.74 -13.12 -12.34
CA GLY A 123 -10.09 -12.18 -13.24
C GLY A 123 -9.77 -10.85 -12.55
N ALA A 124 -10.72 -10.28 -11.82
CA ALA A 124 -10.52 -9.06 -11.05
C ALA A 124 -9.49 -9.26 -9.94
N ALA A 125 -9.63 -10.30 -9.14
CA ALA A 125 -8.70 -10.59 -8.05
C ALA A 125 -7.27 -10.81 -8.55
N LEU A 126 -7.09 -11.55 -9.65
CA LEU A 126 -5.78 -11.79 -10.25
C LEU A 126 -5.21 -10.61 -11.03
N ALA A 127 -6.00 -9.58 -11.33
CA ALA A 127 -5.49 -8.33 -11.90
C ALA A 127 -4.90 -7.39 -10.84
N SER A 128 -5.22 -7.56 -9.55
CA SER A 128 -4.62 -6.80 -8.45
C SER A 128 -3.12 -7.07 -8.33
N THR A 129 -2.35 -6.02 -8.09
CA THR A 129 -0.89 -6.08 -7.86
C THR A 129 -0.59 -5.79 -6.40
N ASP A 130 0.30 -6.57 -5.80
CA ASP A 130 0.60 -6.51 -4.37
C ASP A 130 1.67 -5.46 -4.05
N PRO A 131 1.33 -4.40 -3.28
CA PRO A 131 2.29 -3.39 -2.88
C PRO A 131 3.38 -3.93 -1.94
N VAL A 132 3.08 -4.96 -1.12
CA VAL A 132 4.05 -5.54 -0.18
C VAL A 132 5.23 -6.15 -0.92
N MET A 133 4.96 -6.91 -1.98
CA MET A 133 6.01 -7.50 -2.82
C MET A 133 6.79 -6.44 -3.61
N MET A 134 6.20 -5.29 -3.88
CA MET A 134 6.87 -4.19 -4.60
C MET A 134 7.75 -3.32 -3.72
N ARG A 135 7.57 -3.31 -2.39
CA ARG A 135 8.32 -2.43 -1.46
C ARG A 135 9.83 -2.54 -1.65
N GLY A 136 10.37 -3.75 -1.76
CA GLY A 136 11.81 -3.96 -1.98
C GLY A 136 12.34 -3.32 -3.27
N LEU A 137 11.53 -3.30 -4.33
CA LEU A 137 11.85 -2.64 -5.60
C LEU A 137 11.72 -1.11 -5.46
N LEU A 138 10.62 -0.64 -4.88
CA LEU A 138 10.32 0.79 -4.75
C LEU A 138 11.33 1.54 -3.85
N ARG A 139 11.88 0.86 -2.84
CA ARG A 139 12.93 1.39 -1.97
C ARG A 139 14.33 1.39 -2.61
N SER A 140 14.54 0.64 -3.67
CA SER A 140 15.87 0.56 -4.28
C SER A 140 16.19 1.85 -5.04
N GLY A 141 17.31 2.50 -4.72
CA GLY A 141 17.78 3.72 -5.42
C GLY A 141 18.08 3.52 -6.92
N ASN A 142 18.11 2.27 -7.39
CA ASN A 142 18.37 1.92 -8.77
C ASN A 142 17.14 1.94 -9.68
N VAL A 143 15.95 2.15 -9.14
CA VAL A 143 14.70 2.24 -9.92
C VAL A 143 14.47 3.68 -10.35
N PRO A 144 14.28 3.96 -11.65
CA PRO A 144 13.96 5.29 -12.13
C PRO A 144 12.71 5.85 -11.46
N ALA A 145 12.69 7.15 -11.15
CA ALA A 145 11.59 7.81 -10.44
C ALA A 145 10.24 7.60 -11.14
N ALA A 146 10.20 7.71 -12.48
CA ALA A 146 8.97 7.50 -13.26
C ALA A 146 8.39 6.08 -13.08
N ALA A 147 9.24 5.04 -13.09
CA ALA A 147 8.78 3.67 -12.86
C ALA A 147 8.28 3.48 -11.43
N ARG A 148 8.99 4.04 -10.43
CA ARG A 148 8.62 3.98 -9.02
C ARG A 148 7.25 4.60 -8.78
N GLN A 149 7.01 5.80 -9.31
CA GLN A 149 5.74 6.51 -9.17
C GLN A 149 4.58 5.76 -9.82
N VAL A 150 4.76 5.29 -11.06
CA VAL A 150 3.69 4.56 -11.77
C VAL A 150 3.35 3.25 -11.05
N LEU A 151 4.35 2.49 -10.63
CA LEU A 151 4.11 1.23 -9.92
C LEU A 151 3.47 1.44 -8.54
N ALA A 152 3.88 2.48 -7.81
CA ALA A 152 3.27 2.83 -6.52
C ALA A 152 1.80 3.27 -6.69
N LEU A 153 1.51 4.11 -7.69
CA LEU A 153 0.13 4.54 -7.98
C LEU A 153 -0.73 3.38 -8.50
N GLU A 154 -0.16 2.48 -9.31
CA GLU A 154 -0.88 1.28 -9.77
C GLU A 154 -1.29 0.40 -8.59
N SER A 155 -0.34 0.04 -7.71
CA SER A 155 -0.62 -0.86 -6.60
C SER A 155 -1.55 -0.26 -5.54
N GLY A 156 -1.51 1.04 -5.32
CA GLY A 156 -2.39 1.70 -4.35
C GLY A 156 -3.78 2.02 -4.89
N LEU A 157 -3.96 2.08 -6.23
CA LEU A 157 -5.25 2.45 -6.83
C LEU A 157 -5.96 1.30 -7.54
N ASN A 158 -5.28 0.18 -7.82
CA ASN A 158 -5.88 -0.94 -8.54
C ASN A 158 -7.07 -1.55 -7.78
N ASP A 159 -6.99 -1.66 -6.46
CA ASP A 159 -8.04 -2.25 -5.64
C ASP A 159 -9.29 -1.36 -5.63
N LEU A 160 -9.17 -0.05 -5.78
CA LEU A 160 -10.30 0.87 -6.00
C LEU A 160 -11.13 0.48 -7.23
N VAL A 161 -10.48 -0.03 -8.27
CA VAL A 161 -11.12 -0.42 -9.53
C VAL A 161 -11.60 -1.87 -9.48
N LEU A 162 -10.81 -2.76 -8.89
CA LEU A 162 -11.05 -4.21 -8.90
C LEU A 162 -12.03 -4.68 -7.83
N LEU A 163 -11.99 -4.08 -6.65
CA LEU A 163 -12.90 -4.42 -5.55
C LEU A 163 -14.38 -4.22 -5.93
N PRO A 164 -14.81 -3.11 -6.57
CA PRO A 164 -16.18 -2.97 -7.06
C PRO A 164 -16.58 -4.06 -8.06
N ILE A 165 -15.66 -4.56 -8.89
CA ILE A 165 -15.94 -5.65 -9.83
C ILE A 165 -16.18 -6.95 -9.08
N VAL A 166 -15.34 -7.27 -8.09
CA VAL A 166 -15.52 -8.46 -7.23
C VAL A 166 -16.85 -8.38 -6.48
N LEU A 167 -17.12 -7.28 -5.80
CA LEU A 167 -18.35 -7.09 -5.02
C LEU A 167 -19.60 -7.08 -5.90
N GLY A 168 -19.52 -6.44 -7.08
CA GLY A 168 -20.59 -6.45 -8.08
C GLY A 168 -20.89 -7.86 -8.59
N ALA A 169 -19.86 -8.63 -8.94
CA ALA A 169 -20.02 -10.04 -9.37
C ALA A 169 -20.57 -10.93 -8.24
N MET A 170 -20.15 -10.69 -6.97
CA MET A 170 -20.75 -11.35 -5.81
C MET A 170 -22.22 -11.04 -5.65
N ALA A 171 -22.61 -9.77 -5.79
CA ALA A 171 -24.00 -9.33 -5.70
C ALA A 171 -24.85 -10.00 -6.81
N LEU A 172 -24.29 -10.11 -8.03
CA LEU A 172 -24.91 -10.83 -9.14
C LEU A 172 -25.15 -12.32 -8.82
N LEU A 173 -24.17 -12.98 -8.22
CA LEU A 173 -24.28 -14.41 -7.88
C LEU A 173 -25.25 -14.68 -6.72
N LYS A 174 -25.36 -13.74 -5.75
CA LYS A 174 -26.31 -13.87 -4.62
C LYS A 174 -27.73 -13.52 -4.96
N GLY A 175 -27.94 -12.56 -5.90
CA GLY A 175 -29.27 -12.02 -6.22
C GLY A 175 -30.19 -12.94 -7.01
N GLY A 176 -29.68 -14.01 -7.63
CA GLY A 176 -30.48 -14.92 -8.46
C GLY A 176 -31.23 -14.22 -9.60
N GLU A 177 -32.18 -14.90 -10.25
CA GLU A 177 -32.97 -14.37 -11.38
C GLU A 177 -34.01 -13.29 -10.99
N GLY A 178 -34.11 -12.85 -9.73
CA GLY A 178 -35.05 -11.82 -9.25
C GLY A 178 -34.41 -10.68 -8.47
N GLY A 179 -33.08 -10.59 -8.43
CA GLY A 179 -32.37 -9.61 -7.62
C GLY A 179 -32.59 -8.16 -8.06
N ASN A 180 -32.77 -7.27 -7.09
CA ASN A 180 -32.88 -5.83 -7.35
C ASN A 180 -31.49 -5.19 -7.58
N TRP A 181 -31.01 -5.29 -8.81
CA TRP A 181 -29.72 -4.78 -9.27
C TRP A 181 -29.49 -3.31 -8.97
N GLY A 182 -30.55 -2.51 -9.10
CA GLY A 182 -30.47 -1.07 -8.80
C GLY A 182 -30.13 -0.83 -7.33
N ARG A 183 -30.73 -1.61 -6.43
CA ARG A 183 -30.44 -1.53 -4.98
C ARG A 183 -29.03 -2.01 -4.66
N ALA A 184 -28.60 -3.10 -5.26
CA ALA A 184 -27.23 -3.61 -5.07
C ALA A 184 -26.17 -2.59 -5.56
N ALA A 185 -26.37 -2.01 -6.74
CA ALA A 185 -25.50 -0.96 -7.26
C ALA A 185 -25.53 0.31 -6.39
N LEU A 186 -26.72 0.73 -5.92
CA LEU A 186 -26.85 1.87 -5.01
C LEU A 186 -26.07 1.62 -3.71
N ASN A 187 -26.23 0.45 -3.10
CA ASN A 187 -25.56 0.09 -1.87
C ASN A 187 -24.04 0.04 -2.05
N LEU A 188 -23.58 -0.52 -3.16
CA LEU A 188 -22.16 -0.65 -3.45
C LEU A 188 -21.48 0.69 -3.78
N PHE A 189 -22.06 1.47 -4.71
CA PHE A 189 -21.41 2.65 -5.26
C PHE A 189 -21.78 3.96 -4.58
N VAL A 190 -22.87 4.00 -3.83
CA VAL A 190 -23.35 5.23 -3.19
C VAL A 190 -23.33 5.11 -1.67
N VAL A 191 -23.98 4.09 -1.09
CA VAL A 191 -24.10 3.97 0.36
C VAL A 191 -22.75 3.70 1.00
N GLY A 192 -21.96 2.75 0.46
CA GLY A 192 -20.62 2.44 0.97
C GLY A 192 -19.69 3.66 0.95
N PRO A 193 -19.32 4.17 -0.23
CA PRO A 193 -18.45 5.34 -0.32
C PRO A 193 -19.02 6.58 0.38
N GLY A 194 -20.33 6.81 0.32
CA GLY A 194 -21.00 7.93 1.00
C GLY A 194 -20.85 7.88 2.51
N ALA A 195 -21.00 6.71 3.12
CA ALA A 195 -20.77 6.50 4.55
C ALA A 195 -19.30 6.78 4.90
N GLY A 196 -18.37 6.31 4.08
CA GLY A 196 -16.95 6.56 4.27
C GLY A 196 -16.57 8.03 4.20
N ILE A 197 -17.08 8.76 3.19
CA ILE A 197 -16.88 10.20 3.06
C ILE A 197 -17.47 10.94 4.28
N ALA A 198 -18.64 10.57 4.72
CA ALA A 198 -19.27 11.19 5.89
C ALA A 198 -18.45 10.96 7.17
N VAL A 199 -18.00 9.72 7.41
CA VAL A 199 -17.14 9.38 8.57
C VAL A 199 -15.80 10.11 8.49
N GLY A 200 -15.16 10.14 7.33
CA GLY A 200 -13.90 10.85 7.14
C GLY A 200 -14.02 12.34 7.40
N PHE A 201 -15.05 12.97 6.82
CA PHE A 201 -15.29 14.41 6.98
C PHE A 201 -15.63 14.80 8.43
N VAL A 202 -16.58 14.08 9.05
CA VAL A 202 -16.96 14.28 10.44
C VAL A 202 -15.75 14.00 11.37
N GLY A 203 -15.00 12.95 11.07
CA GLY A 203 -13.80 12.60 11.83
C GLY A 203 -12.76 13.71 11.81
N VAL A 204 -12.39 14.24 10.63
CA VAL A 204 -11.45 15.37 10.53
C VAL A 204 -11.99 16.59 11.28
N ALA A 205 -13.29 16.95 11.10
CA ALA A 205 -13.87 18.10 11.78
C ALA A 205 -13.88 17.96 13.32
N LEU A 206 -14.13 16.75 13.84
CA LEU A 206 -14.09 16.47 15.28
C LEU A 206 -12.64 16.55 15.81
N LEU A 207 -11.67 16.02 15.08
CA LEU A 207 -10.27 16.07 15.47
C LEU A 207 -9.75 17.52 15.49
N ASP A 208 -10.07 18.32 14.47
CA ASP A 208 -9.70 19.73 14.41
C ASP A 208 -10.30 20.51 15.59
N ARG A 209 -11.54 20.20 15.95
CA ARG A 209 -12.17 20.85 17.11
C ARG A 209 -11.47 20.42 18.42
N ALA A 210 -11.14 19.13 18.56
CA ALA A 210 -10.44 18.60 19.74
C ALA A 210 -9.01 19.22 19.85
N ARG A 211 -8.29 19.32 18.75
CA ARG A 211 -6.97 19.98 18.70
C ARG A 211 -7.05 21.44 19.21
N ARG A 212 -8.10 22.18 18.82
CA ARG A 212 -8.27 23.59 19.23
C ARG A 212 -8.73 23.77 20.67
N LEU A 213 -9.54 22.84 21.21
CA LEU A 213 -10.15 23.01 22.53
C LEU A 213 -9.32 22.42 23.68
N VAL A 214 -8.73 21.25 23.44
CA VAL A 214 -8.10 20.45 24.51
C VAL A 214 -6.64 20.14 24.19
N GLY A 215 -6.26 20.21 22.92
CA GLY A 215 -5.01 19.67 22.42
C GLY A 215 -5.06 18.14 22.29
N VAL A 216 -4.52 17.60 21.20
CA VAL A 216 -4.43 16.15 20.98
C VAL A 216 -2.97 15.79 20.82
N ARG A 217 -2.53 14.73 21.50
CA ARG A 217 -1.16 14.23 21.35
C ARG A 217 -1.04 13.50 20.02
N ARG A 218 0.08 13.71 19.33
CA ARG A 218 0.35 13.15 17.99
C ARG A 218 0.22 11.62 17.94
N ASP A 219 0.66 10.93 18.99
CA ASP A 219 0.57 9.47 19.08
C ASP A 219 -0.89 8.98 19.03
N TYR A 220 -1.82 9.74 19.63
CA TYR A 220 -3.24 9.40 19.63
C TYR A 220 -3.95 9.76 18.34
N GLU A 221 -3.43 10.67 17.54
CA GLU A 221 -3.98 10.99 16.21
C GLU A 221 -3.88 9.78 15.26
N SER A 222 -2.79 9.00 15.35
CA SER A 222 -2.64 7.77 14.58
C SER A 222 -3.67 6.70 14.98
N LEU A 223 -3.92 6.55 16.28
CA LEU A 223 -4.95 5.64 16.79
C LEU A 223 -6.35 6.13 16.42
N TYR A 224 -6.55 7.43 16.42
CA TYR A 224 -7.82 8.04 15.98
C TYR A 224 -8.12 7.72 14.52
N ALA A 225 -7.14 7.90 13.63
CA ALA A 225 -7.30 7.56 12.22
C ALA A 225 -7.56 6.07 12.00
N LEU A 226 -6.90 5.19 12.78
CA LEU A 226 -7.18 3.75 12.81
C LEU A 226 -8.64 3.48 13.21
N GLY A 227 -9.13 4.17 14.24
CA GLY A 227 -10.53 4.10 14.66
C GLY A 227 -11.50 4.55 13.57
N LEU A 228 -11.15 5.58 12.79
CA LEU A 228 -11.98 6.04 11.67
C LEU A 228 -12.09 4.98 10.57
N ALA A 229 -11.01 4.23 10.27
CA ALA A 229 -11.04 3.15 9.27
C ALA A 229 -12.07 2.08 9.64
N PHE A 230 -12.04 1.59 10.87
CA PHE A 230 -12.98 0.57 11.36
C PHE A 230 -14.40 1.11 11.52
N THR A 231 -14.54 2.37 11.96
CA THR A 231 -15.86 3.02 12.09
C THR A 231 -16.52 3.20 10.73
N ALA A 232 -15.78 3.60 9.71
CA ALA A 232 -16.27 3.73 8.35
C ALA A 232 -16.77 2.38 7.82
N TYR A 233 -15.98 1.32 8.03
CA TYR A 233 -16.38 -0.04 7.68
C TYR A 233 -17.68 -0.44 8.37
N ALA A 234 -17.76 -0.32 9.69
CA ALA A 234 -18.89 -0.78 10.48
C ALA A 234 -20.17 0.00 10.16
N ILE A 235 -20.10 1.33 9.98
CA ILE A 235 -21.27 2.16 9.64
C ILE A 235 -21.80 1.80 8.25
N ALA A 236 -20.91 1.59 7.27
CA ALA A 236 -21.31 1.21 5.93
C ALA A 236 -21.97 -0.17 5.90
N GLU A 237 -21.41 -1.18 6.59
CA GLU A 237 -22.02 -2.52 6.70
C GLU A 237 -23.37 -2.45 7.39
N ALA A 238 -23.51 -1.67 8.47
CA ALA A 238 -24.79 -1.45 9.15
C ALA A 238 -25.84 -0.79 8.24
N ALA A 239 -25.40 0.05 7.31
CA ALA A 239 -26.27 0.68 6.30
C ALA A 239 -26.46 -0.20 5.04
N HIS A 240 -26.03 -1.47 5.07
CA HIS A 240 -26.05 -2.40 3.92
C HIS A 240 -25.22 -1.92 2.71
N GLY A 241 -24.28 -1.00 2.92
CA GLY A 241 -23.26 -0.61 1.94
C GLY A 241 -22.02 -1.51 2.01
N SER A 242 -21.00 -1.19 1.22
CA SER A 242 -19.70 -1.90 1.31
C SER A 242 -18.77 -1.20 2.29
N GLY A 243 -18.44 -1.88 3.41
CA GLY A 243 -17.49 -1.39 4.41
C GLY A 243 -16.08 -1.20 3.84
N PHE A 244 -15.66 -2.03 2.92
CA PHE A 244 -14.33 -1.91 2.27
C PHE A 244 -14.22 -0.63 1.43
N LEU A 245 -15.24 -0.33 0.61
CA LEU A 245 -15.28 0.90 -0.16
C LEU A 245 -15.45 2.14 0.73
N ALA A 246 -16.15 1.99 1.85
CA ALA A 246 -16.29 3.06 2.84
C ALA A 246 -14.94 3.38 3.50
N SER A 247 -14.17 2.38 3.93
CA SER A 247 -12.85 2.57 4.51
C SER A 247 -11.90 3.26 3.53
N PHE A 248 -11.89 2.84 2.27
CA PHE A 248 -11.12 3.50 1.23
C PHE A 248 -11.55 4.97 1.04
N ALA A 249 -12.87 5.22 0.94
CA ALA A 249 -13.41 6.56 0.76
C ALA A 249 -13.13 7.48 1.97
N ALA A 250 -13.15 6.95 3.19
CA ALA A 250 -12.78 7.68 4.40
C ALA A 250 -11.29 8.06 4.37
N GLY A 251 -10.39 7.13 4.02
CA GLY A 251 -8.97 7.41 3.87
C GLY A 251 -8.69 8.49 2.82
N LEU A 252 -9.35 8.42 1.65
CA LEU A 252 -9.23 9.43 0.60
C LEU A 252 -9.76 10.80 1.03
N THR A 253 -10.83 10.84 1.84
CA THR A 253 -11.38 12.08 2.39
C THR A 253 -10.39 12.72 3.36
N ILE A 254 -9.73 11.94 4.21
CA ILE A 254 -8.67 12.41 5.11
C ILE A 254 -7.48 12.92 4.29
N ALA A 255 -7.02 12.17 3.28
CA ALA A 255 -5.93 12.59 2.39
C ALA A 255 -6.19 13.94 1.71
N ALA A 256 -7.46 14.22 1.40
CA ALA A 256 -7.87 15.48 0.79
C ALA A 256 -8.02 16.65 1.78
N SER A 257 -8.23 16.35 3.07
CA SER A 257 -8.66 17.34 4.08
C SER A 257 -7.60 17.66 5.13
N ASP A 258 -6.76 16.70 5.54
CA ASP A 258 -5.82 16.85 6.66
C ASP A 258 -4.50 16.10 6.40
N ALA A 259 -3.51 16.81 5.84
CA ALA A 259 -2.19 16.27 5.56
C ALA A 259 -1.41 15.90 6.84
N GLU A 260 -1.63 16.61 7.97
CA GLU A 260 -0.93 16.30 9.23
C GLU A 260 -1.39 14.97 9.81
N LEU A 261 -2.68 14.69 9.75
CA LEU A 261 -3.25 13.41 10.17
C LEU A 261 -2.73 12.27 9.27
N CYS A 262 -2.59 12.50 7.95
CA CYS A 262 -2.02 11.53 7.03
C CYS A 262 -0.58 11.16 7.41
N ASP A 263 0.27 12.16 7.64
CA ASP A 263 1.68 11.93 8.01
C ASP A 263 1.80 11.15 9.32
N CYS A 264 0.99 11.49 10.33
CA CYS A 264 0.96 10.77 11.60
C CYS A 264 0.50 9.31 11.46
N PHE A 265 -0.55 9.10 10.65
CA PHE A 265 -1.17 7.77 10.51
C PHE A 265 -0.31 6.83 9.70
N LEU A 266 0.36 7.30 8.62
CA LEU A 266 1.10 6.43 7.71
C LEU A 266 2.15 5.57 8.42
N ASP A 267 2.82 6.11 9.44
CA ASP A 267 3.81 5.38 10.22
C ASP A 267 3.20 4.18 10.98
N VAL A 268 2.13 4.43 11.72
CA VAL A 268 1.47 3.41 12.56
C VAL A 268 0.54 2.52 11.73
N GLY A 269 -0.21 3.13 10.80
CA GLY A 269 -1.17 2.43 9.96
C GLY A 269 -0.52 1.42 9.02
N GLN A 270 0.61 1.78 8.42
CA GLN A 270 1.37 0.85 7.58
C GLN A 270 1.91 -0.33 8.39
N ALA A 271 2.44 -0.09 9.59
CA ALA A 271 2.94 -1.15 10.46
C ALA A 271 1.80 -2.09 10.90
N ALA A 272 0.64 -1.54 11.26
CA ALA A 272 -0.53 -2.33 11.63
C ALA A 272 -1.07 -3.14 10.45
N ALA A 273 -1.23 -2.52 9.29
CA ALA A 273 -1.64 -3.21 8.06
C ALA A 273 -0.66 -4.35 7.72
N GLU A 274 0.65 -4.07 7.77
CA GLU A 274 1.67 -5.08 7.51
C GLU A 274 1.59 -6.25 8.49
N MET A 275 1.36 -6.00 9.77
CA MET A 275 1.19 -7.05 10.76
C MET A 275 0.01 -7.99 10.41
N PHE A 276 -1.16 -7.46 10.08
CA PHE A 276 -2.32 -8.28 9.66
C PHE A 276 -2.03 -9.04 8.37
N LEU A 277 -1.30 -8.43 7.42
CA LEU A 277 -0.87 -9.07 6.19
C LEU A 277 0.04 -10.28 6.47
N LEU A 278 1.03 -10.12 7.34
CA LEU A 278 1.95 -11.18 7.72
C LEU A 278 1.23 -12.35 8.41
N PHE A 279 0.28 -12.06 9.29
CA PHE A 279 -0.60 -13.07 9.87
C PHE A 279 -1.36 -13.87 8.82
N THR A 280 -1.94 -13.15 7.86
CA THR A 280 -2.71 -13.77 6.79
C THR A 280 -1.81 -14.66 5.92
N PHE A 281 -0.56 -14.25 5.65
CA PHE A 281 0.38 -15.11 4.93
C PHE A 281 0.77 -16.36 5.72
N VAL A 282 0.95 -16.26 7.04
CA VAL A 282 1.20 -17.44 7.88
C VAL A 282 -0.02 -18.37 7.88
N ALA A 283 -1.22 -17.82 7.99
CA ALA A 283 -2.45 -18.60 7.91
C ALA A 283 -2.60 -19.29 6.55
N PHE A 284 -2.30 -18.63 5.45
CA PHE A 284 -2.28 -19.25 4.13
C PHE A 284 -1.19 -20.31 3.99
N GLY A 285 0.00 -20.02 4.52
CA GLY A 285 1.14 -20.94 4.50
C GLY A 285 0.92 -22.19 5.34
N SER A 286 0.04 -22.16 6.36
CA SER A 286 -0.19 -23.32 7.22
C SER A 286 -0.87 -24.48 6.49
N SER A 287 -1.80 -24.22 5.58
CA SER A 287 -2.49 -25.24 4.81
C SER A 287 -2.97 -24.74 3.43
N LEU A 288 -3.65 -23.61 3.39
CA LEU A 288 -4.49 -23.20 2.28
C LEU A 288 -3.75 -22.98 0.97
N ILE A 289 -2.61 -22.29 0.97
CA ILE A 289 -1.93 -21.89 -0.27
C ILE A 289 -1.41 -23.12 -1.05
N TRP A 290 -1.13 -24.21 -0.35
CA TRP A 290 -0.61 -25.44 -0.93
C TRP A 290 -1.70 -26.24 -1.68
N THR A 291 -2.98 -25.91 -1.47
CA THR A 291 -4.08 -26.49 -2.25
C THR A 291 -3.93 -26.15 -3.74
N GLY A 292 -3.29 -25.03 -4.08
CA GLY A 292 -2.94 -24.70 -5.45
C GLY A 292 -1.97 -25.69 -6.10
N LEU A 293 -1.21 -26.45 -5.30
CA LEU A 293 -0.29 -27.49 -5.79
C LEU A 293 -0.92 -28.87 -5.81
N SER A 294 -1.94 -29.12 -4.98
CA SER A 294 -2.57 -30.41 -4.80
C SER A 294 -3.54 -30.76 -5.93
N GLY A 295 -3.29 -30.92 -7.06
CA GLY A 295 -4.23 -31.22 -8.19
C GLY A 295 -3.94 -30.33 -9.38
N ILE A 296 -2.66 -29.99 -9.57
CA ILE A 296 -2.22 -29.23 -10.74
C ILE A 296 -2.60 -30.00 -12.00
N THR A 297 -3.45 -29.38 -12.80
CA THR A 297 -3.73 -29.82 -14.16
C THR A 297 -2.93 -28.98 -15.15
N TRP A 298 -2.71 -29.49 -16.36
CA TRP A 298 -2.09 -28.73 -17.44
C TRP A 298 -2.86 -27.44 -17.75
N MET A 299 -4.19 -27.49 -17.70
CA MET A 299 -5.04 -26.30 -17.90
C MET A 299 -4.86 -25.29 -16.76
N GLY A 300 -4.77 -25.76 -15.51
CA GLY A 300 -4.49 -24.89 -14.36
C GLY A 300 -3.12 -24.23 -14.44
N LEU A 301 -2.08 -24.96 -14.84
CA LEU A 301 -0.74 -24.39 -15.04
C LEU A 301 -0.72 -23.40 -16.21
N ALA A 302 -1.34 -23.75 -17.33
CA ALA A 302 -1.45 -22.84 -18.48
C ALA A 302 -2.18 -21.55 -18.11
N PHE A 303 -3.31 -21.66 -17.37
CA PHE A 303 -4.03 -20.54 -16.84
C PHE A 303 -3.13 -19.66 -15.95
N ALA A 304 -2.40 -20.27 -15.01
CA ALA A 304 -1.57 -19.53 -14.06
C ALA A 304 -0.44 -18.75 -14.76
N VAL A 305 0.24 -19.37 -15.72
CA VAL A 305 1.26 -18.70 -16.54
C VAL A 305 0.64 -17.58 -17.37
N LEU A 306 -0.50 -17.85 -18.01
CA LEU A 306 -1.21 -16.87 -18.82
C LEU A 306 -1.65 -15.66 -17.98
N ALA A 307 -2.20 -15.86 -16.80
CA ALA A 307 -2.62 -14.80 -15.88
C ALA A 307 -1.46 -13.87 -15.49
N LEU A 308 -0.25 -14.41 -15.32
CA LEU A 308 0.96 -13.61 -15.04
C LEU A 308 1.45 -12.82 -16.27
N VAL A 309 1.35 -13.41 -17.46
CA VAL A 309 1.85 -12.80 -18.70
C VAL A 309 0.89 -11.76 -19.26
N LEU A 310 -0.42 -11.92 -19.10
CA LEU A 310 -1.44 -11.05 -19.70
C LEU A 310 -1.26 -9.58 -19.32
N ARG A 311 -0.98 -9.27 -18.05
CA ARG A 311 -0.73 -7.87 -17.64
C ARG A 311 0.47 -7.27 -18.38
N SER A 312 1.56 -8.02 -18.46
CA SER A 312 2.75 -7.57 -19.17
C SER A 312 2.48 -7.34 -20.65
N ALA A 313 1.69 -8.22 -21.29
CA ALA A 313 1.29 -8.09 -22.68
C ALA A 313 0.41 -6.85 -22.91
N VAL A 314 -0.60 -6.65 -22.06
CA VAL A 314 -1.49 -5.47 -22.14
C VAL A 314 -0.70 -4.17 -21.98
N LEU A 315 0.16 -4.08 -20.97
CA LEU A 315 0.99 -2.90 -20.74
C LEU A 315 2.05 -2.69 -21.83
N ALA A 316 2.58 -3.75 -22.43
CA ALA A 316 3.52 -3.64 -23.55
C ALA A 316 2.88 -2.97 -24.77
N VAL A 317 1.59 -3.20 -24.99
CA VAL A 317 0.80 -2.58 -26.07
C VAL A 317 0.33 -1.18 -25.66
N ALA A 318 -0.21 -1.04 -24.44
CA ALA A 318 -0.84 0.20 -23.98
C ALA A 318 0.16 1.31 -23.66
N LEU A 319 1.34 1.00 -23.09
CA LEU A 319 2.31 2.03 -22.70
C LEU A 319 3.00 2.68 -23.91
N PRO A 320 3.03 4.01 -23.97
CA PRO A 320 3.66 4.72 -25.07
C PRO A 320 5.16 4.42 -25.12
N ARG A 321 5.69 4.31 -26.35
CA ARG A 321 7.12 4.14 -26.61
C ARG A 321 7.90 5.45 -26.49
N LYS A 322 7.21 6.60 -26.66
CA LYS A 322 7.79 7.95 -26.55
C LYS A 322 7.38 8.56 -25.21
N GLY A 323 8.31 9.23 -24.54
CA GLY A 323 8.04 9.94 -23.27
C GLY A 323 8.37 9.17 -21.98
N LEU A 324 8.63 7.86 -22.06
CA LEU A 324 9.17 7.03 -20.97
C LEU A 324 10.54 6.49 -21.38
N ASP A 325 11.51 6.53 -20.48
CA ASP A 325 12.79 5.89 -20.72
C ASP A 325 12.61 4.36 -20.86
N PRO A 326 13.43 3.68 -21.70
CA PRO A 326 13.26 2.25 -21.96
C PRO A 326 13.39 1.37 -20.73
N ARG A 327 14.13 1.82 -19.70
CA ARG A 327 14.30 1.09 -18.44
C ARG A 327 13.05 1.18 -17.58
N SER A 328 12.48 2.38 -17.40
CA SER A 328 11.20 2.58 -16.71
C SER A 328 10.09 1.78 -17.38
N ARG A 329 9.98 1.87 -18.70
CA ARG A 329 8.96 1.14 -19.47
C ARG A 329 9.06 -0.37 -19.25
N ARG A 330 10.25 -0.96 -19.32
CA ARG A 330 10.47 -2.40 -19.07
C ARG A 330 10.10 -2.80 -17.63
N LEU A 331 10.47 -1.98 -16.64
CA LEU A 331 10.13 -2.24 -15.24
C LEU A 331 8.61 -2.21 -15.00
N ILE A 332 7.90 -1.22 -15.54
CA ILE A 332 6.44 -1.12 -15.42
C ILE A 332 5.75 -2.31 -16.09
N ILE A 333 6.21 -2.73 -17.26
CA ILE A 333 5.64 -3.88 -17.98
C ILE A 333 5.86 -5.18 -17.20
N TRP A 334 7.09 -5.41 -16.76
CA TRP A 334 7.47 -6.68 -16.15
C TRP A 334 6.97 -6.83 -14.72
N PHE A 335 7.07 -5.76 -13.89
CA PHE A 335 6.91 -5.87 -12.46
C PHE A 335 5.46 -5.61 -12.03
N GLY A 336 4.71 -6.67 -11.85
CA GLY A 336 3.33 -6.67 -11.35
C GLY A 336 3.07 -7.93 -10.54
N PRO A 337 3.69 -8.06 -9.35
CA PRO A 337 3.57 -9.25 -8.54
C PRO A 337 2.14 -9.44 -8.03
N ARG A 338 1.70 -10.69 -7.96
CA ARG A 338 0.44 -11.11 -7.36
C ARG A 338 0.72 -11.65 -5.97
N GLY A 339 -0.05 -11.25 -4.99
CA GLY A 339 0.18 -11.63 -3.61
C GLY A 339 -1.09 -11.61 -2.78
N LEU A 340 -1.04 -10.93 -1.62
CA LEU A 340 -2.08 -10.99 -0.63
C LEU A 340 -3.39 -10.36 -1.10
N SER A 341 -3.36 -9.16 -1.70
CA SER A 341 -4.58 -8.50 -2.18
C SER A 341 -5.38 -9.44 -3.09
N THR A 342 -4.69 -10.18 -3.98
CA THR A 342 -5.31 -11.21 -4.81
C THR A 342 -6.03 -12.28 -3.98
N LEU A 343 -5.36 -12.86 -2.97
CA LEU A 343 -5.94 -13.91 -2.15
C LEU A 343 -7.10 -13.40 -1.28
N LEU A 344 -6.97 -12.19 -0.74
CA LEU A 344 -8.04 -11.54 0.03
C LEU A 344 -9.27 -11.29 -0.83
N LEU A 345 -9.11 -10.77 -2.04
CA LEU A 345 -10.21 -10.54 -2.97
C LEU A 345 -10.93 -11.85 -3.36
N VAL A 346 -10.19 -12.97 -3.46
CA VAL A 346 -10.78 -14.29 -3.73
C VAL A 346 -11.49 -14.86 -2.50
N LEU A 347 -11.08 -14.52 -1.29
CA LEU A 347 -11.74 -14.96 -0.06
C LEU A 347 -13.04 -14.21 0.25
N LEU A 348 -13.20 -12.97 -0.23
CA LEU A 348 -14.44 -12.22 0.00
C LEU A 348 -15.71 -12.99 -0.38
N PRO A 349 -15.82 -13.60 -1.58
CA PRO A 349 -16.97 -14.40 -1.92
C PRO A 349 -17.10 -15.68 -1.06
N VAL A 350 -15.99 -16.25 -0.57
CA VAL A 350 -16.03 -17.43 0.35
C VAL A 350 -16.66 -17.01 1.67
N PHE A 351 -16.16 -15.96 2.30
CA PHE A 351 -16.69 -15.42 3.55
C PHE A 351 -18.14 -14.94 3.43
N ALA A 352 -18.49 -14.44 2.25
CA ALA A 352 -19.86 -14.06 1.96
C ALA A 352 -20.78 -15.24 1.66
N GLY A 353 -20.31 -16.48 1.71
CA GLY A 353 -21.10 -17.69 1.46
C GLY A 353 -21.58 -17.86 0.02
N VAL A 354 -20.83 -17.33 -0.96
CA VAL A 354 -21.14 -17.52 -2.39
C VAL A 354 -20.87 -18.97 -2.78
N ALA A 355 -21.87 -19.66 -3.33
CA ALA A 355 -21.74 -21.06 -3.68
C ALA A 355 -20.60 -21.31 -4.68
N GLY A 356 -19.71 -22.25 -4.36
CA GLY A 356 -18.57 -22.64 -5.22
C GLY A 356 -17.41 -21.62 -5.25
N ALA A 357 -17.43 -20.60 -4.40
CA ALA A 357 -16.35 -19.61 -4.31
C ALA A 357 -15.04 -20.22 -3.78
N ASP A 358 -15.11 -21.28 -2.99
CA ASP A 358 -13.99 -22.07 -2.50
C ASP A 358 -13.10 -22.58 -3.64
N LYS A 359 -13.70 -22.93 -4.79
CA LYS A 359 -13.00 -23.42 -5.98
C LYS A 359 -12.10 -22.37 -6.65
N LEU A 360 -12.31 -21.08 -6.35
CA LEU A 360 -11.51 -20.00 -6.90
C LEU A 360 -10.15 -19.87 -6.19
N PHE A 361 -10.06 -20.38 -4.95
CA PHE A 361 -8.85 -20.18 -4.14
C PHE A 361 -7.65 -20.97 -4.70
N ALA A 362 -7.81 -22.23 -5.08
CA ALA A 362 -6.71 -23.06 -5.57
C ALA A 362 -6.01 -22.49 -6.83
N PRO A 363 -6.72 -22.09 -7.91
CA PRO A 363 -6.06 -21.44 -9.04
C PRO A 363 -5.44 -20.08 -8.69
N ALA A 364 -6.05 -19.30 -7.78
CA ALA A 364 -5.45 -18.06 -7.32
C ALA A 364 -4.17 -18.30 -6.51
N ALA A 365 -4.17 -19.29 -5.61
CA ALA A 365 -3.00 -19.68 -4.83
C ALA A 365 -1.83 -20.12 -5.73
N LEU A 366 -2.11 -20.90 -6.79
CA LEU A 366 -1.10 -21.31 -7.77
C LEU A 366 -0.47 -20.09 -8.48
N VAL A 367 -1.29 -19.13 -8.93
CA VAL A 367 -0.79 -17.89 -9.56
C VAL A 367 0.08 -17.09 -8.59
N VAL A 368 -0.36 -16.95 -7.33
CA VAL A 368 0.39 -16.22 -6.31
C VAL A 368 1.72 -16.91 -6.01
N LEU A 369 1.74 -18.23 -5.84
CA LEU A 369 2.99 -19.00 -5.63
C LEU A 369 3.98 -18.79 -6.78
N LEU A 370 3.51 -18.93 -8.03
CA LEU A 370 4.36 -18.67 -9.21
C LEU A 370 4.83 -17.21 -9.27
N SER A 371 3.98 -16.27 -8.89
CA SER A 371 4.34 -14.85 -8.81
C SER A 371 5.41 -14.59 -7.75
N VAL A 372 5.29 -15.16 -6.55
CA VAL A 372 6.28 -15.03 -5.47
C VAL A 372 7.63 -15.58 -5.92
N VAL A 373 7.65 -16.74 -6.57
CA VAL A 373 8.89 -17.33 -7.09
C VAL A 373 9.46 -16.52 -8.25
N GLY A 374 8.64 -16.14 -9.22
CA GLY A 374 9.07 -15.44 -10.43
C GLY A 374 9.55 -14.01 -10.15
N HIS A 375 8.71 -13.18 -9.53
CA HIS A 375 9.06 -11.79 -9.25
C HIS A 375 10.01 -11.67 -8.06
N GLY A 376 9.82 -12.49 -7.00
CA GLY A 376 10.72 -12.53 -5.86
C GLY A 376 12.11 -13.01 -6.24
N GLY A 377 12.20 -14.10 -7.02
CA GLY A 377 13.46 -14.62 -7.55
C GLY A 377 14.19 -13.63 -8.47
N ALA A 378 13.45 -12.90 -9.32
CA ALA A 378 14.02 -11.86 -10.17
C ALA A 378 14.67 -10.72 -9.37
N LEU A 379 14.08 -10.33 -8.22
CA LEU A 379 14.67 -9.34 -7.31
C LEU A 379 15.99 -9.83 -6.68
N MET A 380 16.09 -11.12 -6.39
CA MET A 380 17.30 -11.73 -5.84
C MET A 380 18.41 -11.85 -6.89
N LEU A 381 18.07 -12.26 -8.11
CA LEU A 381 19.01 -12.49 -9.21
C LEU A 381 19.51 -11.19 -9.85
N GLY A 382 18.75 -10.11 -9.79
CA GLY A 382 19.13 -8.78 -10.32
C GLY A 382 20.36 -8.13 -9.64
N ARG A 383 21.03 -8.86 -8.76
CA ARG A 383 22.25 -8.44 -8.05
C ARG A 383 23.45 -8.67 -8.96
N ARG A 384 23.98 -7.61 -9.57
CA ARG A 384 25.36 -7.68 -10.10
C ARG A 384 26.32 -7.73 -8.89
N PRO A 385 27.21 -8.74 -8.78
CA PRO A 385 28.27 -8.73 -7.79
C PRO A 385 29.18 -7.54 -8.12
N GLY A 386 29.21 -6.52 -7.27
CA GLY A 386 30.12 -5.39 -7.45
C GLY A 386 29.54 -3.99 -7.23
N SER A 387 28.23 -3.80 -7.10
CA SER A 387 27.72 -2.49 -6.68
C SER A 387 27.60 -2.46 -5.16
N GLY A 388 28.55 -1.83 -4.52
CA GLY A 388 28.63 -1.65 -3.07
C GLY A 388 27.35 -1.15 -2.43
N GLY A 389 27.13 -1.64 -1.23
CA GLY A 389 26.10 -1.38 -0.28
C GLY A 389 25.27 -0.10 -0.45
N GLY A 390 24.21 -0.20 -1.24
CA GLY A 390 23.13 0.78 -1.15
C GLY A 390 22.36 0.52 0.14
N ARG A 391 22.50 1.41 1.09
CA ARG A 391 21.73 1.45 2.34
C ARG A 391 20.26 1.45 2.00
N ALA A 392 19.50 0.48 2.49
CA ALA A 392 18.05 0.48 2.35
C ALA A 392 17.49 1.77 2.96
N LEU A 393 16.74 2.53 2.16
CA LEU A 393 16.03 3.70 2.69
C LEU A 393 14.83 3.19 3.51
N PRO A 394 14.61 3.70 4.73
CA PRO A 394 13.42 3.37 5.51
C PRO A 394 12.13 3.73 4.75
N LEU A 395 11.04 3.02 5.03
CA LEU A 395 9.69 3.29 4.44
C LEU A 395 9.05 4.58 4.94
N VAL A 396 9.52 5.01 6.07
CA VAL A 396 9.31 6.33 6.63
C VAL A 396 10.68 6.97 6.61
N PRO A 397 10.86 8.24 6.30
CA PRO A 397 12.02 8.94 6.75
C PRO A 397 11.96 8.96 8.28
N GLU A 398 12.36 7.85 8.94
CA GLU A 398 13.05 8.01 10.21
C GLU A 398 14.08 9.09 9.90
N ALA A 399 14.03 10.20 10.62
CA ALA A 399 15.01 11.26 10.45
C ALA A 399 16.37 10.57 10.43
N ALA A 400 16.88 10.34 9.22
CA ALA A 400 18.04 9.49 9.00
C ALA A 400 19.13 10.00 9.89
N PRO A 401 19.84 9.16 10.67
CA PRO A 401 21.17 9.55 11.10
C PRO A 401 21.87 9.94 9.80
N PRO A 402 22.46 11.16 9.71
CA PRO A 402 22.86 11.73 8.44
C PRO A 402 23.73 10.75 7.70
N ALA A 403 23.20 10.18 6.59
CA ALA A 403 24.04 9.54 5.60
C ALA A 403 25.07 10.56 5.21
N GLU A 404 26.35 10.22 5.21
CA GLU A 404 27.36 11.14 4.73
C GLU A 404 26.90 11.65 3.36
N PRO A 405 26.58 12.93 3.21
CA PRO A 405 26.00 13.47 1.98
C PRO A 405 27.00 13.37 0.84
N SER A 406 26.51 13.12 -0.37
CA SER A 406 27.31 13.28 -1.58
C SER A 406 27.85 14.72 -1.64
N PRO A 407 28.94 14.98 -2.36
CA PRO A 407 29.51 16.34 -2.42
C PRO A 407 28.53 17.44 -2.81
N VAL A 408 27.46 17.09 -3.54
CA VAL A 408 26.38 18.00 -3.94
C VAL A 408 25.41 18.22 -2.78
N GLU A 409 25.06 17.17 -1.99
CA GLU A 409 24.18 17.28 -0.83
C GLU A 409 24.81 18.03 0.35
N ARG A 410 26.15 18.06 0.45
CA ARG A 410 26.86 18.88 1.47
C ARG A 410 26.66 20.37 1.29
N ARG A 411 26.35 20.84 0.07
CA ARG A 411 26.04 22.26 -0.18
C ARG A 411 24.63 22.65 0.25
N ASP A 412 23.72 21.69 0.36
CA ASP A 412 22.32 21.93 0.70
C ASP A 412 22.02 21.74 2.21
N ARG A 413 22.97 21.20 2.97
CA ARG A 413 22.84 21.01 4.43
C ARG A 413 24.13 21.40 5.14
N MET A 414 24.00 22.06 6.27
CA MET A 414 25.10 22.57 7.07
C MET A 414 24.95 22.15 8.52
N THR A 415 26.05 21.77 9.14
CA THR A 415 26.10 21.51 10.58
C THR A 415 26.26 22.79 11.39
N LEU A 416 25.90 22.75 12.67
CA LEU A 416 26.13 23.90 13.60
C LEU A 416 27.62 24.28 13.70
N ALA A 417 28.53 23.34 13.54
CA ALA A 417 29.97 23.58 13.55
C ALA A 417 30.41 24.37 12.30
N GLU A 418 29.94 23.95 11.12
CA GLU A 418 30.21 24.67 9.86
C GLU A 418 29.59 26.06 9.85
N LEU A 419 28.38 26.23 10.42
CA LEU A 419 27.77 27.57 10.57
C LEU A 419 28.63 28.49 11.43
N LYS A 420 29.14 27.99 12.56
CA LYS A 420 30.03 28.77 13.43
C LYS A 420 31.35 29.11 12.74
N GLU A 421 31.87 28.21 11.94
CA GLU A 421 33.09 28.41 11.16
C GLU A 421 32.91 29.50 10.10
N LEU A 422 31.78 29.53 9.38
CA LEU A 422 31.45 30.60 8.43
C LEU A 422 31.33 31.97 9.15
N GLN A 423 30.69 31.99 10.31
CA GLN A 423 30.57 33.20 11.11
C GLN A 423 31.93 33.71 11.62
N THR A 424 32.83 32.79 12.03
CA THR A 424 34.17 33.15 12.48
C THR A 424 35.09 33.63 11.34
N ARG A 425 34.83 33.15 10.11
CA ARG A 425 35.51 33.67 8.90
C ARG A 425 34.99 35.03 8.42
N GLY A 426 33.95 35.57 9.09
CA GLY A 426 33.37 36.85 8.72
C GLY A 426 32.47 36.80 7.47
N GLU A 427 32.06 35.63 7.07
CA GLU A 427 31.14 35.47 5.95
C GLU A 427 29.74 36.00 6.31
N GLN A 428 29.06 36.58 5.32
CA GLN A 428 27.72 37.11 5.55
C GLN A 428 26.72 35.93 5.57
N VAL A 429 26.16 35.63 6.75
CA VAL A 429 25.19 34.56 6.96
C VAL A 429 23.87 35.14 7.40
N VAL A 430 22.80 34.79 6.69
CA VAL A 430 21.41 35.12 7.03
C VAL A 430 20.70 33.86 7.50
N LEU A 431 20.28 33.83 8.76
CA LEU A 431 19.51 32.73 9.35
C LEU A 431 18.04 32.92 9.03
N LEU A 432 17.41 31.86 8.53
CA LEU A 432 15.99 31.83 8.18
C LEU A 432 15.27 30.82 9.06
N ASP A 433 14.30 31.29 9.85
CA ASP A 433 13.45 30.40 10.63
C ASP A 433 12.24 30.01 9.81
N VAL A 434 12.24 28.75 9.34
CA VAL A 434 11.17 28.18 8.50
C VAL A 434 10.28 27.21 9.27
N ARG A 435 10.26 27.30 10.60
CA ARG A 435 9.36 26.49 11.42
C ARG A 435 7.88 26.80 11.11
N LYS A 436 7.02 25.79 11.16
CA LYS A 436 5.56 26.00 11.11
C LYS A 436 5.10 26.83 12.31
N ASP A 437 3.95 27.47 12.22
CA ASP A 437 3.44 28.39 13.25
C ASP A 437 3.36 27.76 14.64
N ARG A 438 3.03 26.48 14.72
CA ARG A 438 2.99 25.74 15.98
C ARG A 438 4.37 25.68 16.64
N ALA A 439 5.37 25.19 15.94
CA ALA A 439 6.74 25.09 16.47
C ALA A 439 7.36 26.47 16.76
N TRP A 440 6.95 27.49 16.03
CA TRP A 440 7.34 28.87 16.31
C TRP A 440 6.73 29.43 17.61
N ASN A 441 5.44 29.11 17.87
CA ASN A 441 4.72 29.66 19.02
C ASN A 441 4.97 28.86 20.31
N GLU A 442 5.32 27.57 20.20
CA GLU A 442 5.60 26.69 21.35
C GLU A 442 7.02 26.87 21.92
N THR A 443 7.94 27.52 21.21
CA THR A 443 9.33 27.67 21.65
C THR A 443 9.67 29.15 21.84
N GLU A 444 10.06 29.54 23.04
CA GLU A 444 10.59 30.90 23.32
C GLU A 444 11.99 31.07 22.74
N GLU A 445 12.74 29.98 22.56
CA GLU A 445 14.09 30.01 22.02
C GLU A 445 14.08 30.19 20.50
N LYS A 446 14.72 31.26 20.03
CA LYS A 446 14.89 31.61 18.61
C LYS A 446 16.34 31.94 18.35
N ALA A 447 16.85 31.51 17.17
CA ALA A 447 18.21 31.87 16.80
C ALA A 447 18.33 33.40 16.67
N LYS A 448 19.33 33.98 17.31
CA LYS A 448 19.55 35.45 17.36
C LYS A 448 19.75 36.00 15.94
N GLY A 449 18.89 36.94 15.53
CA GLY A 449 18.95 37.54 14.21
C GLY A 449 18.29 36.74 13.08
N ALA A 450 17.62 35.65 13.38
CA ALA A 450 16.91 34.87 12.36
C ALA A 450 15.66 35.61 11.85
N ILE A 451 15.49 35.59 10.53
CA ILE A 451 14.32 36.15 9.84
C ILE A 451 13.27 35.03 9.73
N ARG A 452 12.05 35.32 10.21
CA ARG A 452 10.97 34.37 10.07
C ARG A 452 10.44 34.31 8.63
N LEU A 453 10.40 33.13 8.08
CA LEU A 453 9.74 32.82 6.80
C LEU A 453 8.80 31.64 6.97
N HIS A 454 7.49 31.87 6.83
CA HIS A 454 6.52 30.76 6.88
C HIS A 454 6.76 29.79 5.71
N PRO A 455 6.76 28.46 5.93
CA PRO A 455 7.08 27.48 4.89
C PRO A 455 6.24 27.64 3.61
N ASP A 456 4.92 27.86 3.76
CA ASP A 456 3.96 27.94 2.65
C ASP A 456 4.09 29.21 1.76
N GLY A 457 5.02 30.07 2.06
CA GLY A 457 5.27 31.30 1.28
C GLY A 457 6.73 31.72 1.28
N ALA A 458 7.63 30.88 1.76
CA ALA A 458 9.03 31.22 1.98
C ALA A 458 9.73 31.77 0.74
N ALA A 459 9.53 31.18 -0.44
CA ALA A 459 10.14 31.65 -1.67
C ALA A 459 9.66 33.06 -2.08
N ARG A 460 8.34 33.32 -2.00
CA ARG A 460 7.76 34.64 -2.33
C ARG A 460 8.20 35.71 -1.33
N ARG A 461 8.13 35.38 -0.05
CA ARG A 461 8.53 36.30 1.02
C ARG A 461 10.04 36.55 1.03
N GLY A 462 10.85 35.55 0.72
CA GLY A 462 12.29 35.67 0.55
C GLY A 462 12.67 36.62 -0.61
N ALA A 463 11.91 36.57 -1.70
CA ALA A 463 12.06 37.52 -2.82
C ALA A 463 11.64 38.95 -2.46
N GLU A 464 10.55 39.13 -1.69
CA GLU A 464 10.07 40.43 -1.18
C GLU A 464 11.06 41.07 -0.22
N LEU A 465 11.77 40.28 0.59
CA LEU A 465 12.77 40.75 1.54
C LEU A 465 14.11 41.17 0.90
N ALA A 466 14.25 41.01 -0.44
CA ALA A 466 15.47 41.34 -1.19
C ALA A 466 16.75 40.82 -0.52
N LEU A 467 16.73 39.55 -0.05
CA LEU A 467 17.85 38.94 0.64
C LEU A 467 19.14 39.02 -0.19
N PRO A 468 20.29 39.30 0.40
CA PRO A 468 21.54 39.49 -0.37
C PRO A 468 21.91 38.20 -1.08
N ARG A 469 22.10 38.27 -2.40
CA ARG A 469 22.46 37.12 -3.23
C ARG A 469 23.86 36.58 -2.96
N SER A 470 24.70 37.35 -2.32
CA SER A 470 26.07 36.99 -1.92
C SER A 470 26.17 36.38 -0.54
N ALA A 471 25.11 36.40 0.26
CA ALA A 471 25.09 35.85 1.60
C ALA A 471 24.69 34.35 1.61
N TRP A 472 25.23 33.64 2.59
CA TRP A 472 24.77 32.27 2.90
C TRP A 472 23.37 32.36 3.52
N LEU A 473 22.38 31.77 2.86
CA LEU A 473 21.02 31.64 3.37
C LEU A 473 20.88 30.27 4.07
N VAL A 474 20.84 30.29 5.40
CA VAL A 474 20.77 29.06 6.20
C VAL A 474 19.39 28.94 6.83
N ALA A 475 18.57 28.04 6.30
CA ALA A 475 17.24 27.75 6.84
C ALA A 475 17.32 26.68 7.92
N TYR A 476 16.60 26.86 9.04
CA TYR A 476 16.44 25.84 10.06
C TYR A 476 14.95 25.61 10.35
N CYS A 477 14.63 24.32 10.59
CA CYS A 477 13.33 23.85 11.07
C CYS A 477 13.57 22.96 12.31
N ALA A 478 12.66 22.95 13.24
CA ALA A 478 12.68 22.04 14.40
C ALA A 478 11.49 21.11 14.32
#